data_15bbe9893bc1f54b57c10ee17c548163
#
_entry.id   15bbe9893bc1f54b57c10ee17c548163
#
_cell.length_a   1.000
_cell.length_b   1.000
_cell.length_c   1.000
_cell.angle_alpha   90.00
_cell.angle_beta   90.00
_cell.angle_gamma   90.00
#
_symmetry.space_group_name_H-M   'P 1'
#
loop_
_entity.id
_entity.type
_entity.pdbx_description
1 polymer ?
#
loop_
_entity_poly.entity_id
_entity_poly.type
_entity_poly.pdbx_seq_one_letter_code
_entity_poly.pdbx_strand_id
1 'polypeptide(L)'
;MKGSSILTSKLESEIELLERHVTMLKVIKEHEPIGIISLSQLTNIEQHKVRYSLRILEHEGLIAPSPKGAVTTEKAKLFFNDLRYILDRMDQKMRSIRENLDTPAPLKENH
;
A
#
# COMPACT_ATOMS: atom_id res chain seq x y z
N MET A 1 -5.71 7.17 19.25
CA MET A 1 -6.75 6.60 18.46
C MET A 1 -7.76 5.85 19.28
N LYS A 2 -8.99 6.11 19.04
CA LYS A 2 -10.02 5.51 19.86
C LYS A 2 -10.81 4.51 19.07
N GLY A 3 -11.37 3.53 19.75
CA GLY A 3 -12.23 2.55 19.13
C GLY A 3 -11.53 1.47 18.36
N SER A 4 -10.21 1.41 18.41
CA SER A 4 -9.50 0.36 17.70
C SER A 4 -9.59 -0.94 18.45
N SER A 5 -9.93 -2.00 17.73
CA SER A 5 -9.84 -3.35 18.23
C SER A 5 -8.75 -4.07 17.45
N ILE A 6 -8.42 -5.27 17.91
CA ILE A 6 -7.42 -6.06 17.19
C ILE A 6 -7.90 -6.37 15.77
N LEU A 7 -9.21 -6.42 15.56
CA LEU A 7 -9.76 -6.68 14.23
C LEU A 7 -9.50 -5.54 13.27
N THR A 8 -9.60 -4.30 13.75
CA THR A 8 -9.46 -3.13 12.88
C THR A 8 -8.05 -2.58 12.86
N SER A 9 -7.31 -2.69 13.98
CA SER A 9 -5.97 -2.11 14.03
C SER A 9 -5.01 -2.78 13.08
N LYS A 10 -5.13 -4.10 12.92
CA LYS A 10 -4.28 -4.81 11.98
C LYS A 10 -4.58 -4.39 10.54
N LEU A 11 -5.86 -4.26 10.22
CA LEU A 11 -6.27 -3.81 8.90
C LEU A 11 -5.77 -2.40 8.61
N GLU A 12 -5.89 -1.50 9.58
CA GLU A 12 -5.41 -0.14 9.41
C GLU A 12 -3.91 -0.10 9.20
N SER A 13 -3.16 -0.93 9.94
CA SER A 13 -1.71 -1.00 9.78
C SER A 13 -1.33 -1.46 8.38
N GLU A 14 -2.06 -2.43 7.83
CA GLU A 14 -1.78 -2.92 6.49
C GLU A 14 -2.08 -1.86 5.44
N ILE A 15 -3.14 -1.08 5.64
CA ILE A 15 -3.48 0.01 4.73
C ILE A 15 -2.40 1.09 4.76
N GLU A 16 -1.90 1.42 5.96
CA GLU A 16 -0.83 2.40 6.11
C GLU A 16 0.46 1.96 5.43
N LEU A 17 0.76 0.66 5.53
CA LEU A 17 1.94 0.11 4.85
C LEU A 17 1.77 0.19 3.33
N LEU A 18 0.61 -0.15 2.83
CA LEU A 18 0.34 -0.06 1.40
C LEU A 18 0.52 1.38 0.92
N GLU A 19 -0.01 2.34 1.67
CA GLU A 19 0.10 3.74 1.31
C GLU A 19 1.58 4.16 1.23
N ARG A 20 2.37 3.74 2.20
CA ARG A 20 3.80 4.07 2.20
C ARG A 20 4.52 3.45 1.03
N HIS A 21 4.26 2.17 0.75
CA HIS A 21 4.91 1.49 -0.38
C HIS A 21 4.54 2.13 -1.70
N VAL A 22 3.28 2.53 -1.86
CA VAL A 22 2.84 3.20 -3.09
C VAL A 22 3.51 4.56 -3.23
N THR A 23 3.60 5.32 -2.13
CA THR A 23 4.28 6.61 -2.13
C THR A 23 5.74 6.44 -2.55
N MET A 24 6.43 5.43 -1.99
CA MET A 24 7.81 5.17 -2.34
C MET A 24 7.95 4.85 -3.83
N LEU A 25 7.09 3.99 -4.33
CA LEU A 25 7.16 3.59 -5.73
C LEU A 25 6.93 4.77 -6.66
N LYS A 26 6.00 5.66 -6.30
CA LYS A 26 5.75 6.86 -7.09
C LYS A 26 6.95 7.80 -7.11
N VAL A 27 7.55 8.04 -5.94
CA VAL A 27 8.69 8.94 -5.85
C VAL A 27 9.88 8.36 -6.61
N ILE A 28 10.11 7.05 -6.51
CA ILE A 28 11.18 6.41 -7.26
C ILE A 28 10.95 6.63 -8.76
N LYS A 29 9.75 6.39 -9.22
CA LYS A 29 9.44 6.55 -10.65
C LYS A 29 9.70 7.96 -11.14
N GLU A 30 9.43 8.95 -10.30
CA GLU A 30 9.59 10.35 -10.68
C GLU A 30 11.03 10.84 -10.61
N HIS A 31 11.88 10.16 -9.83
CA HIS A 31 13.24 10.65 -9.55
C HIS A 31 14.33 9.61 -9.81
N GLU A 32 14.00 8.47 -10.40
CA GLU A 32 14.96 7.39 -10.57
C GLU A 32 16.17 7.78 -11.41
N PRO A 33 17.36 7.26 -11.08
CA PRO A 33 17.65 6.40 -9.94
C PRO A 33 17.78 7.20 -8.66
N ILE A 34 17.37 6.63 -7.52
CA ILE A 34 17.36 7.37 -6.28
C ILE A 34 17.68 6.45 -5.10
N GLY A 35 18.42 6.97 -4.13
CA GLY A 35 18.83 6.19 -2.96
C GLY A 35 18.02 6.50 -1.72
N ILE A 36 18.36 5.82 -0.64
CA ILE A 36 17.61 5.88 0.61
C ILE A 36 17.57 7.27 1.22
N ILE A 37 18.72 7.94 1.24
CA ILE A 37 18.82 9.25 1.88
C ILE A 37 17.92 10.26 1.16
N SER A 38 18.02 10.30 -0.16
CA SER A 38 17.19 11.21 -0.96
C SER A 38 15.71 10.88 -0.82
N LEU A 39 15.37 9.61 -0.82
CA LEU A 39 13.99 9.19 -0.63
C LEU A 39 13.46 9.63 0.72
N SER A 40 14.25 9.47 1.76
CA SER A 40 13.85 9.89 3.09
C SER A 40 13.64 11.40 3.16
N GLN A 41 14.50 12.15 2.51
CA GLN A 41 14.37 13.61 2.50
C GLN A 41 13.15 14.07 1.70
N LEU A 42 12.92 13.50 0.54
CA LEU A 42 11.80 13.90 -0.31
C LEU A 42 10.45 13.52 0.29
N THR A 43 10.38 12.40 0.97
CA THR A 43 9.11 11.90 1.51
C THR A 43 8.91 12.26 2.97
N ASN A 44 9.95 12.71 3.65
CA ASN A 44 9.93 12.96 5.08
C ASN A 44 9.57 11.69 5.88
N ILE A 45 9.98 10.55 5.35
CA ILE A 45 9.79 9.25 6.00
C ILE A 45 11.15 8.79 6.52
N GLU A 46 11.18 8.26 7.73
CA GLU A 46 12.41 7.82 8.36
C GLU A 46 13.13 6.76 7.54
N GLN A 47 14.47 6.80 7.56
CA GLN A 47 15.27 5.94 6.70
C GLN A 47 14.97 4.45 6.90
N HIS A 48 14.76 4.03 8.15
CA HIS A 48 14.49 2.61 8.38
C HIS A 48 13.16 2.16 7.76
N LYS A 49 12.18 3.06 7.71
CA LYS A 49 10.90 2.77 7.05
C LYS A 49 11.06 2.78 5.54
N VAL A 50 11.86 3.70 5.01
CA VAL A 50 12.19 3.71 3.59
C VAL A 50 12.86 2.40 3.21
N ARG A 51 13.84 1.99 4.01
CA ARG A 51 14.58 0.75 3.75
C ARG A 51 13.65 -0.46 3.71
N TYR A 52 12.70 -0.50 4.63
CA TYR A 52 11.73 -1.59 4.66
C TYR A 52 10.86 -1.60 3.40
N SER A 53 10.35 -0.44 3.00
CA SER A 53 9.53 -0.35 1.80
C SER A 53 10.32 -0.76 0.56
N LEU A 54 11.58 -0.33 0.46
CA LEU A 54 12.42 -0.73 -0.67
C LEU A 54 12.60 -2.23 -0.74
N ARG A 55 12.80 -2.86 0.41
CA ARG A 55 12.95 -4.31 0.45
C ARG A 55 11.71 -5.02 -0.06
N ILE A 56 10.53 -4.56 0.37
CA ILE A 56 9.28 -5.14 -0.08
C ILE A 56 9.08 -4.92 -1.58
N LEU A 57 9.31 -3.70 -2.05
CA LEU A 57 9.13 -3.37 -3.47
C LEU A 57 10.08 -4.17 -4.36
N GLU A 58 11.32 -4.36 -3.91
CA GLU A 58 12.28 -5.14 -4.66
C GLU A 58 11.88 -6.61 -4.68
N HIS A 59 11.45 -7.13 -3.54
CA HIS A 59 11.00 -8.52 -3.44
C HIS A 59 9.82 -8.79 -4.38
N GLU A 60 8.94 -7.81 -4.52
CA GLU A 60 7.80 -7.92 -5.41
C GLU A 60 8.15 -7.67 -6.87
N GLY A 61 9.40 -7.33 -7.15
CA GLY A 61 9.85 -7.09 -8.52
C GLY A 61 9.41 -5.77 -9.11
N LEU A 62 9.01 -4.82 -8.28
CA LEU A 62 8.54 -3.52 -8.74
C LEU A 62 9.67 -2.51 -8.90
N ILE A 63 10.77 -2.73 -8.20
CA ILE A 63 11.98 -1.93 -8.36
C ILE A 63 13.18 -2.85 -8.44
N ALA A 64 14.29 -2.32 -8.95
CA ALA A 64 15.55 -3.03 -9.03
C ALA A 64 16.67 -2.10 -8.60
N PRO A 65 17.76 -2.65 -8.03
CA PRO A 65 18.92 -1.81 -7.68
C PRO A 65 19.67 -1.42 -8.93
N SER A 66 20.33 -0.27 -8.87
CA SER A 66 21.26 0.15 -9.92
C SER A 66 22.45 0.81 -9.23
N PRO A 67 23.55 1.09 -9.96
CA PRO A 67 24.71 1.70 -9.33
C PRO A 67 24.43 3.03 -8.65
N LYS A 68 23.41 3.75 -9.10
CA LYS A 68 23.10 5.07 -8.56
C LYS A 68 21.82 5.10 -7.74
N GLY A 69 21.20 3.95 -7.47
CA GLY A 69 19.99 3.90 -6.67
C GLY A 69 18.93 3.01 -7.28
N ALA A 70 17.75 3.07 -6.69
CA ALA A 70 16.63 2.25 -7.13
C ALA A 70 16.00 2.79 -8.40
N VAL A 71 15.55 1.88 -9.25
CA VAL A 71 14.82 2.20 -10.47
C VAL A 71 13.56 1.34 -10.53
N THR A 72 12.54 1.82 -11.21
CA THR A 72 11.31 1.03 -11.39
C THR A 72 11.49 0.02 -12.52
N THR A 73 10.65 -1.01 -12.50
CA THR A 73 10.66 -2.07 -13.51
C THR A 73 9.41 -1.96 -14.36
N GLU A 74 9.36 -2.77 -15.44
CA GLU A 74 8.14 -2.83 -16.26
C GLU A 74 6.94 -3.31 -15.45
N LYS A 75 7.18 -4.17 -14.47
CA LYS A 75 6.12 -4.68 -13.63
C LYS A 75 5.45 -3.57 -12.81
N ALA A 76 6.19 -2.49 -12.54
CA ALA A 76 5.63 -1.37 -11.80
C ALA A 76 4.48 -0.70 -12.54
N LYS A 77 4.57 -0.60 -13.87
CA LYS A 77 3.50 -0.01 -14.66
C LYS A 77 2.22 -0.82 -14.54
N LEU A 78 2.36 -2.14 -14.65
CA LEU A 78 1.21 -3.03 -14.51
C LEU A 78 0.63 -2.93 -13.11
N PHE A 79 1.48 -2.82 -12.11
CA PHE A 79 1.04 -2.69 -10.73
C PHE A 79 0.18 -1.44 -10.54
N PHE A 80 0.62 -0.30 -11.04
CA PHE A 80 -0.16 0.93 -10.90
C PHE A 80 -1.52 0.82 -11.57
N ASN A 81 -1.58 0.21 -12.75
CA ASN A 81 -2.84 0.03 -13.44
C ASN A 81 -3.78 -0.90 -12.67
N ASP A 82 -3.24 -2.01 -12.18
CA ASP A 82 -4.03 -2.99 -11.43
C ASP A 82 -4.46 -2.44 -10.08
N LEU A 83 -3.63 -1.63 -9.45
CA LEU A 83 -3.90 -1.12 -8.12
C LEU A 83 -5.18 -0.29 -8.08
N ARG A 84 -5.40 0.53 -9.10
CA ARG A 84 -6.60 1.36 -9.15
C ARG A 84 -7.86 0.48 -9.11
N TYR A 85 -7.84 -0.58 -9.88
CA TYR A 85 -8.95 -1.52 -9.93
C TYR A 85 -9.11 -2.26 -8.60
N ILE A 86 -8.00 -2.68 -8.00
CA ILE A 86 -8.02 -3.39 -6.73
C ILE A 86 -8.57 -2.49 -5.63
N LEU A 87 -8.15 -1.22 -5.61
CA LEU A 87 -8.63 -0.28 -4.61
C LEU A 87 -10.13 -0.03 -4.75
N ASP A 88 -10.63 0.03 -5.98
CA ASP A 88 -12.06 0.18 -6.20
C ASP A 88 -12.83 -1.02 -5.62
N ARG A 89 -12.30 -2.22 -5.81
CA ARG A 89 -12.92 -3.41 -5.25
C ARG A 89 -12.90 -3.40 -3.72
N MET A 90 -11.78 -2.98 -3.14
CA MET A 90 -11.66 -2.88 -1.69
C MET A 90 -12.62 -1.86 -1.12
N ASP A 91 -12.78 -0.75 -1.83
CA ASP A 91 -13.70 0.30 -1.42
C ASP A 91 -15.13 -0.23 -1.39
N GLN A 92 -15.50 -1.02 -2.39
CA GLN A 92 -16.83 -1.64 -2.42
C GLN A 92 -17.02 -2.60 -1.25
N LYS A 93 -16.01 -3.38 -0.91
CA LYS A 93 -16.09 -4.30 0.20
C LYS A 93 -16.25 -3.55 1.54
N MET A 94 -15.52 -2.46 1.70
CA MET A 94 -15.64 -1.65 2.91
C MET A 94 -17.04 -1.02 3.00
N ARG A 95 -17.55 -0.54 1.88
CA ARG A 95 -18.89 0.03 1.84
C ARG A 95 -19.93 -1.01 2.21
N SER A 96 -19.76 -2.23 1.75
CA SER A 96 -20.66 -3.33 2.08
C SER A 96 -20.68 -3.62 3.57
N ILE A 97 -19.52 -3.56 4.22
CA ILE A 97 -19.44 -3.74 5.67
C ILE A 97 -20.21 -2.61 6.38
N ARG A 98 -20.01 -1.39 5.91
CA ARG A 98 -20.65 -0.22 6.53
C ARG A 98 -22.17 -0.33 6.42
N GLU A 99 -22.66 -0.71 5.26
CA GLU A 99 -24.09 -0.88 5.06
C GLU A 99 -24.66 -1.98 5.94
N ASN A 100 -23.88 -3.02 6.16
CA ASN A 100 -24.29 -4.13 7.00
C ASN A 100 -24.48 -3.71 8.46
N LEU A 101 -23.77 -2.67 8.89
CA LEU A 101 -23.92 -2.16 10.25
C LEU A 101 -25.26 -1.46 10.45
N ASP A 102 -25.82 -0.88 9.41
CA ASP A 102 -27.01 -0.06 9.49
C ASP A 102 -28.28 -0.84 9.20
N THR A 103 -28.19 -2.11 8.87
CA THR A 103 -29.34 -2.93 8.55
C THR A 103 -29.35 -4.17 9.43
N PRO A 104 -30.52 -4.78 9.64
CA PRO A 104 -30.57 -6.04 10.38
C PRO A 104 -29.74 -7.10 9.69
N ALA A 105 -29.11 -7.95 10.49
CA ALA A 105 -28.29 -9.02 9.94
C ALA A 105 -29.14 -9.94 9.08
N PRO A 106 -28.60 -10.34 7.92
CA PRO A 106 -29.32 -11.30 7.10
C PRO A 106 -29.31 -12.67 7.78
N LEU A 107 -30.49 -13.20 8.00
CA LEU A 107 -30.63 -14.51 8.62
C LEU A 107 -30.80 -15.55 7.54
N LYS A 108 -30.02 -16.61 7.64
CA LYS A 108 -30.22 -17.72 6.74
C LYS A 108 -31.51 -18.40 7.07
N GLU A 109 -32.24 -18.73 6.02
CA GLU A 109 -33.44 -19.51 6.21
C GLU A 109 -33.05 -20.91 6.63
N ASN A 110 -33.84 -21.44 7.52
CA ASN A 110 -33.65 -22.80 7.95
C ASN A 110 -34.30 -23.74 6.99
N HIS A 111 -33.55 -24.64 6.47
CA HIS A 111 -34.08 -25.57 5.49
C HIS A 111 -33.99 -26.99 5.97
#